data_2d639c733ef97bdaab047472c292fcbf
#
_entry.id   2d639c733ef97bdaab047472c292fcbf
#
_cell.length_a   1.000
_cell.length_b   1.000
_cell.length_c   1.000
_cell.angle_alpha   90.00
_cell.angle_beta   90.00
_cell.angle_gamma   90.00
#
_symmetry.space_group_name_H-M   'P 1'
#
loop_
_entity.id
_entity.type
_entity.pdbx_description
1 polymer ?
#
loop_
_entity_poly.entity_id
_entity_poly.type
_entity_poly.pdbx_seq_one_letter_code
_entity_poly.pdbx_strand_id
1 'polypeptide(L)'
;MDNVKRRQFLLGGVAAGTAATLGTEYVRRQRAEARQAAIDTFASQFYDPEDIIQAAITGDTRMVEEFQAIQAAAAFPPPLVPYNREMSKRLILLSRLATQQYITGRNDPNYDGNLQQLLDYDPSLDKYRLVTNFRGEERQVNDRIEVQVPQQILDDPTLMDDPTALEENFSEAENTIRSGVSTVVRVGRKISVFYGFLLESDEDSILVFRGTQRTSEWLGNIYAIQEPYLNPATGETLGNIHTGFRRIANSLTEPLPTEAIRQVDPNKPCYISGHSLGAALATIVALDIALAVPEIQPQLQAYAYASPRVGNPEFARSYAQILPNSYRITNLADPIPTMPPTKLRAEFVQVGEEWAFLTQGGDILPNHIVDTYRRAVNAEAESNQPRNFPVTGIA
;
A
#
# COMPACT_ATOMS: atom_id res chain seq x y z
N MET A 1 -23.41 -3.72 -20.20
CA MET A 1 -22.05 -3.74 -20.83
C MET A 1 -21.27 -4.90 -20.28
N ASP A 2 -20.75 -5.69 -21.18
CA ASP A 2 -20.54 -7.11 -21.06
C ASP A 2 -19.49 -7.61 -20.11
N ASN A 3 -19.83 -8.66 -19.37
CA ASN A 3 -18.92 -9.54 -18.60
C ASN A 3 -17.73 -10.09 -19.42
N VAL A 4 -17.78 -10.02 -20.74
CA VAL A 4 -16.73 -10.46 -21.67
C VAL A 4 -15.53 -9.53 -21.64
N LYS A 5 -15.74 -8.21 -21.60
CA LYS A 5 -14.65 -7.22 -21.56
C LYS A 5 -13.92 -7.22 -20.21
N ARG A 6 -14.63 -7.49 -19.10
CA ARG A 6 -13.99 -7.71 -17.78
C ARG A 6 -13.11 -8.96 -17.74
N ARG A 7 -13.54 -10.04 -18.42
CA ARG A 7 -12.74 -11.28 -18.52
C ARG A 7 -11.47 -11.08 -19.35
N GLN A 8 -11.52 -10.30 -20.41
CA GLN A 8 -10.32 -10.01 -21.23
C GLN A 8 -9.31 -9.15 -20.48
N PHE A 9 -9.76 -8.21 -19.64
CA PHE A 9 -8.88 -7.42 -18.78
C PHE A 9 -8.18 -8.28 -17.72
N LEU A 10 -8.92 -9.18 -17.08
CA LEU A 10 -8.38 -10.12 -16.09
C LEU A 10 -7.37 -11.10 -16.71
N LEU A 11 -7.56 -11.50 -17.98
CA LEU A 11 -6.65 -12.38 -18.70
C LEU A 11 -5.39 -11.67 -19.20
N GLY A 12 -5.45 -10.38 -19.52
CA GLY A 12 -4.30 -9.59 -19.95
C GLY A 12 -3.25 -9.36 -18.85
N GLY A 13 -3.69 -9.16 -17.60
CA GLY A 13 -2.80 -8.97 -16.44
C GLY A 13 -2.06 -10.25 -16.01
N VAL A 14 -2.66 -11.41 -16.29
CA VAL A 14 -2.14 -12.74 -15.91
C VAL A 14 -0.97 -13.19 -16.81
N ALA A 15 -0.93 -12.73 -18.06
CA ALA A 15 0.09 -13.17 -19.03
C ALA A 15 1.50 -12.62 -18.78
N ALA A 16 1.66 -11.62 -17.92
CA ALA A 16 2.95 -10.97 -17.68
C ALA A 16 3.92 -11.76 -16.77
N GLY A 17 3.43 -12.79 -16.07
CA GLY A 17 4.19 -13.46 -14.99
C GLY A 17 5.06 -14.67 -15.39
N THR A 18 5.01 -15.20 -16.60
CA THR A 18 5.52 -16.55 -16.87
C THR A 18 6.65 -16.70 -17.88
N ALA A 19 7.33 -15.65 -18.26
CA ALA A 19 8.25 -15.72 -19.38
C ALA A 19 9.73 -15.49 -19.05
N ALA A 20 10.25 -16.12 -18.01
CA ALA A 20 11.70 -16.09 -17.76
C ALA A 20 12.53 -16.92 -18.77
N THR A 21 11.92 -17.64 -19.73
CA THR A 21 12.61 -18.52 -20.66
C THR A 21 12.27 -18.35 -22.15
N LEU A 22 11.30 -17.52 -22.50
CA LEU A 22 11.01 -17.17 -23.90
C LEU A 22 11.57 -15.76 -24.15
N GLY A 23 12.42 -15.64 -25.13
CA GLY A 23 13.25 -14.48 -25.48
C GLY A 23 12.74 -13.12 -25.03
N THR A 24 13.64 -12.29 -24.60
CA THR A 24 13.42 -10.95 -24.03
C THR A 24 12.42 -10.07 -24.80
N GLU A 25 12.24 -10.35 -26.08
CA GLU A 25 11.37 -9.59 -26.99
C GLU A 25 9.87 -9.97 -26.85
N TYR A 26 9.57 -11.25 -26.63
CA TYR A 26 8.19 -11.72 -26.37
C TYR A 26 7.67 -11.18 -25.05
N VAL A 27 8.50 -11.23 -24.00
CA VAL A 27 8.18 -10.66 -22.67
C VAL A 27 7.96 -9.16 -22.76
N ARG A 28 8.79 -8.46 -23.54
CA ARG A 28 8.68 -7.02 -23.76
C ARG A 28 7.39 -6.66 -24.50
N ARG A 29 6.99 -7.45 -25.48
CA ARG A 29 5.74 -7.25 -26.22
C ARG A 29 4.52 -7.53 -25.37
N GLN A 30 4.50 -8.61 -24.62
CA GLN A 30 3.44 -8.94 -23.67
C GLN A 30 3.27 -7.87 -22.58
N ARG A 31 4.38 -7.36 -22.06
CA ARG A 31 4.35 -6.25 -21.10
C ARG A 31 3.84 -4.95 -21.71
N ALA A 32 4.19 -4.66 -22.96
CA ALA A 32 3.70 -3.51 -23.68
C ALA A 32 2.19 -3.61 -23.95
N GLU A 33 1.71 -4.78 -24.35
CA GLU A 33 0.28 -5.05 -24.59
C GLU A 33 -0.54 -4.98 -23.28
N ALA A 34 -0.03 -5.57 -22.19
CA ALA A 34 -0.66 -5.47 -20.86
C ALA A 34 -0.70 -4.04 -20.34
N ARG A 35 0.36 -3.28 -20.60
CA ARG A 35 0.44 -1.85 -20.27
C ARG A 35 -0.56 -1.04 -21.09
N GLN A 36 -0.66 -1.25 -22.41
CA GLN A 36 -1.61 -0.56 -23.25
C GLN A 36 -3.04 -0.88 -22.79
N ALA A 37 -3.35 -2.13 -22.48
CA ALA A 37 -4.65 -2.51 -21.94
C ALA A 37 -4.96 -1.83 -20.59
N ALA A 38 -3.96 -1.65 -19.74
CA ALA A 38 -4.13 -0.92 -18.47
C ALA A 38 -4.37 0.57 -18.70
N ILE A 39 -3.67 1.19 -19.65
CA ILE A 39 -3.88 2.58 -20.07
C ILE A 39 -5.29 2.78 -20.63
N ASP A 40 -5.71 1.90 -21.53
CA ASP A 40 -7.03 1.96 -22.16
C ASP A 40 -8.15 1.79 -21.13
N THR A 41 -7.95 0.91 -20.14
CA THR A 41 -8.91 0.72 -19.05
C THR A 41 -8.94 1.92 -18.10
N PHE A 42 -7.80 2.49 -17.77
CA PHE A 42 -7.73 3.71 -16.98
C PHE A 42 -8.43 4.85 -17.69
N ALA A 43 -8.13 5.07 -18.96
CA ALA A 43 -8.75 6.10 -19.78
C ALA A 43 -10.27 5.89 -19.91
N SER A 44 -10.73 4.64 -20.11
CA SER A 44 -12.17 4.31 -20.23
C SER A 44 -12.97 4.48 -18.93
N GLN A 45 -12.30 4.66 -17.79
CA GLN A 45 -12.98 5.00 -16.53
C GLN A 45 -13.45 6.45 -16.51
N PHE A 46 -12.88 7.31 -17.32
CA PHE A 46 -13.18 8.74 -17.37
C PHE A 46 -14.09 9.12 -18.53
N TYR A 47 -13.97 8.42 -19.65
CA TYR A 47 -14.73 8.70 -20.87
C TYR A 47 -15.30 7.41 -21.47
N ASP A 48 -16.53 7.48 -21.96
CA ASP A 48 -17.04 6.43 -22.81
C ASP A 48 -16.24 6.45 -24.14
N PRO A 49 -15.73 5.31 -24.63
CA PRO A 49 -15.05 5.27 -25.92
C PRO A 49 -15.91 5.85 -27.10
N GLU A 50 -17.23 5.70 -27.03
CA GLU A 50 -18.13 6.27 -28.05
C GLU A 50 -18.14 7.80 -28.01
N ASP A 51 -18.07 8.42 -26.82
CA ASP A 51 -17.99 9.87 -26.67
C ASP A 51 -16.69 10.44 -27.28
N ILE A 52 -15.57 9.74 -27.12
CA ILE A 52 -14.26 10.11 -27.69
C ILE A 52 -14.33 10.04 -29.22
N ILE A 53 -14.92 8.98 -29.77
CA ILE A 53 -15.10 8.82 -31.22
C ILE A 53 -15.99 9.93 -31.77
N GLN A 54 -17.08 10.25 -31.10
CA GLN A 54 -17.98 11.35 -31.50
C GLN A 54 -17.28 12.71 -31.39
N ALA A 55 -16.50 12.96 -30.33
CA ALA A 55 -15.73 14.18 -30.20
C ALA A 55 -14.69 14.33 -31.33
N ALA A 56 -14.03 13.26 -31.72
CA ALA A 56 -13.11 13.28 -32.87
C ALA A 56 -13.82 13.55 -34.20
N ILE A 57 -15.01 12.97 -34.40
CA ILE A 57 -15.82 13.18 -35.61
C ILE A 57 -16.37 14.61 -35.66
N THR A 58 -16.78 15.17 -34.52
CA THR A 58 -17.37 16.52 -34.46
C THR A 58 -16.32 17.64 -34.37
N GLY A 59 -15.01 17.26 -34.20
CA GLY A 59 -13.93 18.23 -34.09
C GLY A 59 -13.83 18.86 -32.71
N ASP A 60 -14.36 18.22 -31.66
CA ASP A 60 -14.13 18.63 -30.27
C ASP A 60 -12.71 18.22 -29.84
N THR A 61 -11.77 19.08 -30.15
CA THR A 61 -10.35 18.86 -29.84
C THR A 61 -10.07 18.80 -28.35
N ARG A 62 -10.86 19.51 -27.52
CA ARG A 62 -10.64 19.56 -26.08
C ARG A 62 -10.84 18.19 -25.41
N MET A 63 -11.92 17.50 -25.75
CA MET A 63 -12.18 16.16 -25.17
C MET A 63 -11.13 15.14 -25.63
N VAL A 64 -10.69 15.23 -26.90
CA VAL A 64 -9.61 14.38 -27.43
C VAL A 64 -8.27 14.66 -26.73
N GLU A 65 -7.95 15.93 -26.52
CA GLU A 65 -6.71 16.34 -25.80
C GLU A 65 -6.73 15.91 -24.34
N GLU A 66 -7.88 16.06 -23.64
CA GLU A 66 -8.05 15.59 -22.26
C GLU A 66 -7.88 14.07 -22.16
N PHE A 67 -8.47 13.30 -23.11
CA PHE A 67 -8.30 11.86 -23.16
C PHE A 67 -6.85 11.45 -23.41
N GLN A 68 -6.17 12.10 -24.36
CA GLN A 68 -4.75 11.85 -24.62
C GLN A 68 -3.88 12.22 -23.42
N ALA A 69 -4.19 13.29 -22.70
CA ALA A 69 -3.51 13.65 -21.47
C ALA A 69 -3.71 12.60 -20.37
N ILE A 70 -4.90 12.04 -20.24
CA ILE A 70 -5.21 10.95 -19.31
C ILE A 70 -4.44 9.68 -19.69
N GLN A 71 -4.40 9.31 -20.99
CA GLN A 71 -3.60 8.17 -21.45
C GLN A 71 -2.11 8.37 -21.20
N ALA A 72 -1.57 9.56 -21.49
CA ALA A 72 -0.18 9.89 -21.22
C ALA A 72 0.12 9.88 -19.72
N ALA A 73 -0.83 10.32 -18.89
CA ALA A 73 -0.75 10.29 -17.45
C ALA A 73 -0.74 8.87 -16.87
N ALA A 74 -1.45 7.95 -17.50
CA ALA A 74 -1.49 6.54 -17.11
C ALA A 74 -0.24 5.75 -17.57
N ALA A 75 0.56 6.30 -18.49
CA ALA A 75 1.79 5.69 -18.98
C ALA A 75 2.91 5.90 -17.96
N PHE A 76 3.07 4.95 -17.04
CA PHE A 76 4.19 4.95 -16.09
C PHE A 76 5.47 4.42 -16.75
N PRO A 77 6.65 4.97 -16.40
CA PRO A 77 7.91 4.39 -16.86
C PRO A 77 8.02 2.93 -16.36
N PRO A 78 8.51 1.99 -17.19
CA PRO A 78 8.75 0.63 -16.73
C PRO A 78 9.83 0.63 -15.66
N PRO A 79 9.79 -0.33 -14.72
CA PRO A 79 10.89 -0.55 -13.80
C PRO A 79 12.20 -0.75 -14.55
N LEU A 80 13.28 -0.15 -14.05
CA LEU A 80 14.63 -0.27 -14.59
C LEU A 80 15.24 -1.63 -14.24
N VAL A 81 14.88 -2.18 -13.09
CA VAL A 81 15.29 -3.49 -12.60
C VAL A 81 14.10 -4.44 -12.78
N PRO A 82 14.30 -5.69 -13.26
CA PRO A 82 13.21 -6.66 -13.35
C PRO A 82 12.72 -7.08 -11.96
N TYR A 83 11.42 -7.45 -11.86
CA TYR A 83 10.89 -8.10 -10.68
C TYR A 83 11.72 -9.33 -10.30
N ASN A 84 12.17 -9.38 -9.05
CA ASN A 84 12.96 -10.48 -8.52
C ASN A 84 12.10 -11.36 -7.61
N ARG A 85 11.78 -12.57 -8.10
CA ARG A 85 10.94 -13.52 -7.38
C ARG A 85 11.58 -14.03 -6.10
N GLU A 86 12.87 -14.33 -6.09
CA GLU A 86 13.56 -14.86 -4.91
C GLU A 86 13.59 -13.80 -3.82
N MET A 87 13.79 -12.54 -4.19
CA MET A 87 13.64 -11.43 -3.25
C MET A 87 12.18 -11.29 -2.80
N SER A 88 11.21 -11.44 -3.70
CA SER A 88 9.79 -11.37 -3.32
C SER A 88 9.40 -12.46 -2.31
N LYS A 89 9.92 -13.69 -2.42
CA LYS A 89 9.71 -14.76 -1.41
C LYS A 89 10.23 -14.34 -0.04
N ARG A 90 11.39 -13.71 0.01
CA ARG A 90 11.98 -13.20 1.25
C ARG A 90 11.16 -12.04 1.82
N LEU A 91 10.76 -11.10 1.00
CA LEU A 91 10.02 -9.92 1.43
C LEU A 91 8.63 -10.24 1.97
N ILE A 92 7.91 -11.20 1.36
CA ILE A 92 6.60 -11.62 1.89
C ILE A 92 6.75 -12.41 3.21
N LEU A 93 7.82 -13.19 3.38
CA LEU A 93 8.16 -13.80 4.67
C LEU A 93 8.42 -12.73 5.73
N LEU A 94 9.24 -11.72 5.42
CA LEU A 94 9.52 -10.61 6.32
C LEU A 94 8.27 -9.80 6.66
N SER A 95 7.34 -9.62 5.71
CA SER A 95 6.03 -9.00 5.97
C SER A 95 5.18 -9.83 6.95
N ARG A 96 5.30 -11.16 6.92
CA ARG A 96 4.70 -12.05 7.92
C ARG A 96 5.35 -11.87 9.29
N LEU A 97 6.68 -11.79 9.34
CA LEU A 97 7.42 -11.55 10.59
C LEU A 97 7.09 -10.19 11.20
N ALA A 98 6.94 -9.14 10.40
CA ALA A 98 6.51 -7.83 10.90
C ALA A 98 5.12 -7.88 11.56
N THR A 99 4.21 -8.69 11.03
CA THR A 99 2.90 -8.94 11.65
C THR A 99 3.04 -9.71 12.96
N GLN A 100 3.88 -10.74 13.01
CA GLN A 100 4.15 -11.49 14.25
C GLN A 100 4.83 -10.64 15.30
N GLN A 101 5.81 -9.81 14.91
CA GLN A 101 6.48 -8.86 15.80
C GLN A 101 5.48 -7.94 16.52
N TYR A 102 4.53 -7.41 15.77
CA TYR A 102 3.46 -6.61 16.35
C TYR A 102 2.59 -7.40 17.34
N ILE A 103 2.17 -8.62 16.97
CA ILE A 103 1.32 -9.46 17.83
C ILE A 103 2.07 -9.81 19.11
N THR A 104 3.32 -10.25 18.99
CA THR A 104 4.15 -10.63 20.13
C THR A 104 4.37 -9.44 21.05
N GLY A 105 4.75 -8.26 20.51
CA GLY A 105 4.98 -7.07 21.33
C GLY A 105 3.71 -6.51 21.98
N ARG A 106 2.51 -6.78 21.41
CA ARG A 106 1.25 -6.43 22.10
C ARG A 106 0.91 -7.36 23.25
N ASN A 107 1.27 -8.62 23.15
CA ASN A 107 0.91 -9.66 24.12
C ASN A 107 1.99 -9.82 25.20
N ASP A 108 3.23 -9.47 24.89
CA ASP A 108 4.36 -9.51 25.84
C ASP A 108 5.05 -8.15 25.95
N PRO A 109 4.85 -7.41 27.06
CA PRO A 109 5.49 -6.12 27.28
C PRO A 109 7.02 -6.19 27.37
N ASN A 110 7.60 -7.38 27.61
CA ASN A 110 9.06 -7.59 27.70
C ASN A 110 9.70 -7.94 26.36
N TYR A 111 8.89 -8.11 25.30
CA TYR A 111 9.41 -8.42 23.98
C TYR A 111 10.19 -7.23 23.42
N ASP A 112 11.45 -7.46 23.09
CA ASP A 112 12.42 -6.44 22.67
C ASP A 112 12.41 -6.17 21.13
N GLY A 113 11.62 -6.93 20.38
CA GLY A 113 11.58 -6.86 18.92
C GLY A 113 12.52 -7.81 18.21
N ASN A 114 13.15 -8.75 18.90
CA ASN A 114 14.04 -9.74 18.32
C ASN A 114 13.27 -10.70 17.39
N LEU A 115 13.62 -10.71 16.11
CA LEU A 115 12.93 -11.50 15.09
C LEU A 115 13.14 -13.02 15.24
N GLN A 116 14.28 -13.45 15.82
CA GLN A 116 14.58 -14.86 16.03
C GLN A 116 13.64 -15.55 17.02
N GLN A 117 12.92 -14.76 17.84
CA GLN A 117 11.91 -15.29 18.77
C GLN A 117 10.54 -15.53 18.10
N LEU A 118 10.38 -15.12 16.83
CA LEU A 118 9.11 -15.23 16.12
C LEU A 118 8.92 -16.62 15.53
N LEU A 119 7.65 -17.07 15.50
CA LEU A 119 7.28 -18.44 15.11
C LEU A 119 7.74 -18.81 13.68
N ASP A 120 7.62 -17.88 12.75
CA ASP A 120 7.97 -18.12 11.35
C ASP A 120 9.38 -17.63 10.98
N TYR A 121 10.24 -17.40 11.99
CA TYR A 121 11.63 -17.04 11.71
C TYR A 121 12.33 -18.17 10.94
N ASP A 122 13.04 -17.80 9.89
CA ASP A 122 13.76 -18.72 9.03
C ASP A 122 15.27 -18.47 9.15
N PRO A 123 16.09 -19.52 9.39
CA PRO A 123 17.55 -19.39 9.51
C PRO A 123 18.23 -18.78 8.27
N SER A 124 17.59 -18.78 7.09
CA SER A 124 18.12 -18.06 5.91
C SER A 124 18.23 -16.56 6.13
N LEU A 125 17.59 -16.04 7.18
CA LEU A 125 17.65 -14.64 7.60
C LEU A 125 18.83 -14.35 8.56
N ASP A 126 19.58 -15.34 9.02
CA ASP A 126 20.70 -15.16 9.95
C ASP A 126 21.82 -14.26 9.39
N LYS A 127 21.90 -14.15 8.06
CA LYS A 127 22.83 -13.23 7.40
C LYS A 127 22.50 -11.75 7.59
N TYR A 128 21.29 -11.44 8.07
CA TYR A 128 20.84 -10.06 8.29
C TYR A 128 21.06 -9.63 9.72
N ARG A 129 21.66 -8.47 9.87
CA ARG A 129 21.70 -7.73 11.13
C ARG A 129 20.42 -6.88 11.25
N LEU A 130 19.76 -6.95 12.39
CA LEU A 130 18.70 -5.99 12.74
C LEU A 130 19.35 -4.63 13.03
N VAL A 131 19.07 -3.65 12.17
CA VAL A 131 19.55 -2.28 12.34
C VAL A 131 18.69 -1.57 13.38
N THR A 132 17.36 -1.61 13.19
CA THR A 132 16.41 -1.03 14.14
C THR A 132 15.02 -1.61 13.95
N ASN A 133 14.19 -1.45 14.98
CA ASN A 133 12.75 -1.66 14.92
C ASN A 133 12.04 -0.30 14.80
N PHE A 134 10.99 -0.21 14.01
CA PHE A 134 10.14 0.97 13.92
C PHE A 134 8.97 0.84 14.88
N ARG A 135 8.76 1.86 15.68
CA ARG A 135 7.60 1.99 16.56
C ARG A 135 6.75 3.18 16.17
N GLY A 136 5.48 3.08 16.45
CA GLY A 136 4.52 4.13 16.26
C GLY A 136 3.36 3.99 17.23
N GLU A 137 2.49 4.98 17.24
CA GLU A 137 1.34 4.99 18.14
C GLU A 137 0.15 4.23 17.53
N GLU A 138 -0.49 3.40 18.34
CA GLU A 138 -1.76 2.79 18.05
C GLU A 138 -2.76 3.10 19.17
N ARG A 139 -3.99 3.43 18.79
CA ARG A 139 -5.05 3.68 19.75
C ARG A 139 -5.67 2.36 20.23
N GLN A 140 -5.54 2.06 21.51
CA GLN A 140 -6.21 0.94 22.14
C GLN A 140 -7.52 1.40 22.77
N VAL A 141 -8.64 0.99 22.19
CA VAL A 141 -9.98 1.30 22.73
C VAL A 141 -10.36 0.19 23.71
N ASN A 142 -10.04 0.36 24.99
CA ASN A 142 -10.29 -0.67 26.00
C ASN A 142 -11.46 -0.39 26.91
N ASP A 143 -11.87 0.88 27.09
CA ASP A 143 -12.87 1.23 28.11
C ASP A 143 -14.02 2.07 27.53
N ARG A 144 -15.22 1.76 27.99
CA ARG A 144 -16.38 2.62 27.82
C ARG A 144 -16.41 3.57 29.02
N ILE A 145 -16.06 4.82 28.78
CA ILE A 145 -16.20 5.86 29.80
C ILE A 145 -17.45 6.67 29.44
N GLU A 146 -18.33 6.83 30.40
CA GLU A 146 -19.47 7.74 30.28
C GLU A 146 -18.96 9.15 30.52
N VAL A 147 -18.95 9.97 29.47
CA VAL A 147 -18.49 11.35 29.55
C VAL A 147 -19.67 12.27 29.22
N GLN A 148 -19.84 13.35 29.99
CA GLN A 148 -20.77 14.39 29.62
C GLN A 148 -20.14 15.27 28.54
N VAL A 149 -20.74 15.26 27.37
CA VAL A 149 -20.31 16.07 26.23
C VAL A 149 -21.16 17.32 26.14
N PRO A 150 -20.55 18.50 26.05
CA PRO A 150 -21.32 19.75 25.86
C PRO A 150 -22.17 19.68 24.59
N GLN A 151 -23.40 20.15 24.65
CA GLN A 151 -24.35 20.13 23.52
C GLN A 151 -23.77 20.81 22.27
N GLN A 152 -22.95 21.84 22.44
CA GLN A 152 -22.29 22.58 21.38
C GLN A 152 -21.36 21.70 20.51
N ILE A 153 -20.75 20.64 21.09
CA ILE A 153 -19.91 19.69 20.37
C ILE A 153 -20.80 18.67 19.64
N LEU A 154 -21.95 18.31 20.21
CA LEU A 154 -22.88 17.38 19.56
C LEU A 154 -23.61 18.01 18.36
N ASP A 155 -23.74 19.33 18.36
CA ASP A 155 -24.42 20.09 17.32
C ASP A 155 -23.48 20.43 16.13
N ASP A 156 -22.18 20.16 16.23
CA ASP A 156 -21.20 20.37 15.15
C ASP A 156 -20.90 19.04 14.43
N PRO A 157 -21.50 18.82 13.24
CA PRO A 157 -21.29 17.57 12.51
C PRO A 157 -19.84 17.38 12.03
N THR A 158 -19.02 18.43 11.99
CA THR A 158 -17.61 18.33 11.55
C THR A 158 -16.72 17.70 12.64
N LEU A 159 -17.10 17.84 13.90
CA LEU A 159 -16.40 17.25 15.04
C LEU A 159 -16.73 15.76 15.23
N MET A 160 -17.92 15.33 14.78
CA MET A 160 -18.34 13.92 14.87
C MET A 160 -17.66 13.03 13.83
N ASP A 161 -17.21 13.62 12.71
CA ASP A 161 -16.57 12.89 11.62
C ASP A 161 -15.03 12.75 11.79
N ASP A 162 -14.43 13.51 12.72
CA ASP A 162 -13.00 13.40 13.05
C ASP A 162 -12.79 13.01 14.52
N PRO A 163 -12.48 11.74 14.82
CA PRO A 163 -12.19 11.28 16.17
C PRO A 163 -11.01 11.99 16.85
N THR A 164 -10.10 12.60 16.08
CA THR A 164 -8.94 13.33 16.63
C THR A 164 -9.32 14.76 17.02
N ALA A 165 -10.20 15.40 16.28
CA ALA A 165 -10.74 16.70 16.64
C ALA A 165 -11.55 16.63 17.95
N LEU A 166 -12.25 15.52 18.20
CA LEU A 166 -12.88 15.26 19.49
C LEU A 166 -11.85 15.16 20.62
N GLU A 167 -10.69 14.52 20.42
CA GLU A 167 -9.65 14.39 21.47
C GLU A 167 -8.98 15.71 21.82
N GLU A 168 -8.63 16.51 20.83
CA GLU A 168 -8.00 17.83 21.05
C GLU A 168 -8.96 18.76 21.81
N ASN A 169 -10.23 18.74 21.44
CA ASN A 169 -11.25 19.55 22.13
C ASN A 169 -11.63 18.98 23.52
N PHE A 170 -11.50 17.66 23.76
CA PHE A 170 -11.73 17.08 25.09
C PHE A 170 -10.63 17.43 26.09
N SER A 171 -9.40 17.60 25.67
CA SER A 171 -8.30 18.05 26.56
C SER A 171 -8.48 19.50 27.04
N GLU A 172 -9.13 20.35 26.24
CA GLU A 172 -9.53 21.72 26.65
C GLU A 172 -10.86 21.74 27.42
N ALA A 173 -11.77 20.80 27.19
CA ALA A 173 -13.09 20.73 27.79
C ALA A 173 -13.10 20.17 29.22
N GLU A 174 -12.04 19.51 29.70
CA GLU A 174 -11.94 19.09 31.11
C GLU A 174 -12.13 20.24 32.09
N ASN A 175 -11.93 21.50 31.65
CA ASN A 175 -12.11 22.70 32.47
C ASN A 175 -13.50 23.34 32.36
N THR A 176 -14.44 22.87 31.55
CA THR A 176 -15.70 23.58 31.24
C THR A 176 -16.98 22.75 31.44
N ILE A 177 -16.94 21.54 32.02
CA ILE A 177 -18.10 20.65 32.13
C ILE A 177 -19.06 21.16 33.22
N ARG A 178 -20.11 21.84 32.80
CA ARG A 178 -21.24 22.19 33.73
C ARG A 178 -22.65 22.10 33.12
N SER A 179 -22.90 21.39 32.09
CA SER A 179 -24.23 20.91 31.66
C SER A 179 -24.15 20.28 30.26
N GLY A 180 -24.18 18.99 30.18
CA GLY A 180 -24.14 18.28 28.94
C GLY A 180 -25.02 17.03 28.96
N VAL A 181 -25.35 16.53 27.79
CA VAL A 181 -26.00 15.24 27.62
C VAL A 181 -24.95 14.15 27.88
N SER A 182 -25.32 13.18 28.74
CA SER A 182 -24.45 12.02 28.99
C SER A 182 -24.37 11.15 27.74
N THR A 183 -23.18 10.98 27.18
CA THR A 183 -22.94 10.06 26.08
C THR A 183 -21.78 9.12 26.40
N VAL A 184 -21.82 7.91 25.86
CA VAL A 184 -20.76 6.93 26.06
C VAL A 184 -19.68 7.16 25.03
N VAL A 185 -18.57 7.76 25.43
CA VAL A 185 -17.40 7.95 24.60
C VAL A 185 -16.42 6.79 24.84
N ARG A 186 -15.91 6.22 23.77
CA ARG A 186 -14.83 5.24 23.86
C ARG A 186 -13.51 5.98 23.95
N VAL A 187 -12.96 6.10 25.15
CA VAL A 187 -11.63 6.68 25.35
C VAL A 187 -10.58 5.62 25.01
N GLY A 188 -9.71 5.90 24.05
CA GLY A 188 -8.62 5.03 23.67
C GLY A 188 -7.29 5.53 24.22
N ARG A 189 -6.55 4.66 24.90
CA ARG A 189 -5.17 4.96 25.28
C ARG A 189 -4.26 4.75 24.07
N LYS A 190 -3.37 5.71 23.78
CA LYS A 190 -2.29 5.52 22.83
C LYS A 190 -1.25 4.59 23.43
N ILE A 191 -0.86 3.58 22.68
CA ILE A 191 0.20 2.64 23.03
C ILE A 191 1.25 2.59 21.93
N SER A 192 2.52 2.55 22.30
CA SER A 192 3.61 2.32 21.35
C SER A 192 3.63 0.84 20.93
N VAL A 193 3.61 0.60 19.63
CA VAL A 193 3.61 -0.74 19.03
C VAL A 193 4.66 -0.84 17.94
N PHE A 194 5.08 -2.08 17.63
CA PHE A 194 5.96 -2.33 16.49
C PHE A 194 5.19 -2.17 15.18
N TYR A 195 5.79 -1.42 14.27
CA TYR A 195 5.29 -1.25 12.89
C TYR A 195 6.16 -1.93 11.85
N GLY A 196 7.34 -2.38 12.21
CA GLY A 196 8.27 -3.04 11.32
C GLY A 196 9.71 -2.91 11.76
N PHE A 197 10.63 -3.16 10.84
CA PHE A 197 12.06 -3.18 11.11
C PHE A 197 12.90 -2.88 9.87
N LEU A 198 14.17 -2.52 10.10
CA LEU A 198 15.22 -2.38 9.10
C LEU A 198 16.28 -3.46 9.34
N LEU A 199 16.58 -4.22 8.30
CA LEU A 199 17.62 -5.23 8.24
C LEU A 199 18.72 -4.83 7.26
N GLU A 200 19.93 -5.28 7.51
CA GLU A 200 21.06 -5.13 6.61
C GLU A 200 21.88 -6.41 6.54
N SER A 201 22.37 -6.73 5.35
CA SER A 201 23.32 -7.78 5.06
C SER A 201 24.52 -7.24 4.29
N ASP A 202 25.48 -8.10 3.96
CA ASP A 202 26.58 -7.73 3.07
C ASP A 202 26.10 -7.45 1.62
N GLU A 203 24.91 -7.94 1.24
CA GLU A 203 24.39 -7.88 -0.13
C GLU A 203 23.33 -6.76 -0.30
N ASP A 204 22.50 -6.51 0.70
CA ASP A 204 21.32 -5.66 0.60
C ASP A 204 20.85 -5.12 1.95
N SER A 205 19.91 -4.17 1.91
CA SER A 205 19.14 -3.71 3.07
C SER A 205 17.64 -3.84 2.80
N ILE A 206 16.86 -4.09 3.86
CA ILE A 206 15.42 -4.36 3.76
C ILE A 206 14.64 -3.63 4.85
N LEU A 207 13.72 -2.75 4.45
CA LEU A 207 12.70 -2.18 5.33
C LEU A 207 11.39 -2.91 5.13
N VAL A 208 10.73 -3.29 6.23
CA VAL A 208 9.42 -3.94 6.16
C VAL A 208 8.45 -3.33 7.15
N PHE A 209 7.21 -3.10 6.69
CA PHE A 209 6.13 -2.59 7.50
C PHE A 209 4.99 -3.62 7.63
N ARG A 210 4.43 -3.71 8.82
CA ARG A 210 3.31 -4.61 9.11
C ARG A 210 1.99 -4.09 8.54
N GLY A 211 1.09 -5.02 8.21
CA GLY A 211 -0.33 -4.73 7.96
C GLY A 211 -1.15 -4.59 9.24
N THR A 212 -2.44 -4.25 9.08
CA THR A 212 -3.39 -4.25 10.20
C THR A 212 -4.01 -5.63 10.39
N GLN A 213 -4.30 -5.99 11.65
CA GLN A 213 -5.08 -7.21 11.95
C GLN A 213 -6.60 -6.99 11.89
N ARG A 214 -7.05 -5.74 11.95
CA ARG A 214 -8.47 -5.37 11.94
C ARG A 214 -8.92 -4.92 10.56
N THR A 215 -8.62 -5.75 9.56
CA THR A 215 -8.90 -5.44 8.15
C THR A 215 -10.37 -5.11 7.90
N SER A 216 -11.30 -5.81 8.58
CA SER A 216 -12.75 -5.56 8.44
C SER A 216 -13.20 -4.22 9.04
N GLU A 217 -12.65 -3.84 10.20
CA GLU A 217 -12.94 -2.54 10.82
C GLU A 217 -12.35 -1.39 10.00
N TRP A 218 -11.16 -1.62 9.46
CA TRP A 218 -10.46 -0.65 8.63
C TRP A 218 -11.15 -0.45 7.27
N LEU A 219 -11.66 -1.52 6.65
CA LEU A 219 -12.45 -1.44 5.40
C LEU A 219 -13.71 -0.59 5.56
N GLY A 220 -14.39 -0.71 6.71
CA GLY A 220 -15.58 0.10 7.02
C GLY A 220 -15.28 1.58 7.25
N ASN A 221 -14.04 1.91 7.60
CA ASN A 221 -13.60 3.26 7.99
C ASN A 221 -12.61 3.89 7.00
N ILE A 222 -12.39 3.31 5.80
CA ILE A 222 -11.62 3.98 4.74
C ILE A 222 -12.44 5.16 4.20
N TYR A 223 -12.35 6.29 4.90
CA TYR A 223 -12.78 7.56 4.33
C TYR A 223 -11.80 7.93 3.22
N ALA A 224 -12.33 8.12 2.00
CA ALA A 224 -11.54 8.50 0.82
C ALA A 224 -11.17 9.99 0.86
N ILE A 225 -10.51 10.42 1.94
CA ILE A 225 -10.00 11.78 2.11
C ILE A 225 -8.55 11.82 1.66
N GLN A 226 -8.21 12.83 0.91
CA GLN A 226 -6.85 13.07 0.41
C GLN A 226 -6.29 14.36 0.98
N GLU A 227 -4.96 14.38 1.14
CA GLU A 227 -4.18 15.57 1.44
C GLU A 227 -3.01 15.70 0.45
N PRO A 228 -2.50 16.92 0.19
CA PRO A 228 -1.34 17.11 -0.66
C PRO A 228 -0.10 16.40 -0.11
N TYR A 229 0.60 15.68 -0.98
CA TYR A 229 1.94 15.18 -0.69
C TYR A 229 2.95 16.22 -1.20
N LEU A 230 3.65 16.85 -0.27
CA LEU A 230 4.62 17.91 -0.60
C LEU A 230 6.04 17.33 -0.64
N ASN A 231 6.80 17.71 -1.64
CA ASN A 231 8.23 17.45 -1.69
C ASN A 231 8.91 18.25 -0.54
N PRO A 232 9.58 17.59 0.41
CA PRO A 232 10.14 18.28 1.57
C PRO A 232 11.27 19.27 1.23
N ALA A 233 11.91 19.11 0.07
CA ALA A 233 13.01 19.99 -0.35
C ALA A 233 12.51 21.23 -1.12
N THR A 234 11.45 21.10 -1.94
CA THR A 234 10.97 22.17 -2.82
C THR A 234 9.65 22.78 -2.40
N GLY A 235 8.86 22.09 -1.59
CA GLY A 235 7.49 22.46 -1.23
C GLY A 235 6.46 22.23 -2.36
N GLU A 236 6.88 21.71 -3.50
CA GLU A 236 5.97 21.40 -4.62
C GLU A 236 5.08 20.22 -4.28
N THR A 237 3.83 20.26 -4.75
CA THR A 237 2.94 19.11 -4.63
C THR A 237 3.34 18.02 -5.62
N LEU A 238 3.42 16.78 -5.13
CA LEU A 238 3.60 15.59 -5.94
C LEU A 238 2.28 14.82 -6.15
N GLY A 239 1.14 15.51 -6.00
CA GLY A 239 -0.20 14.97 -6.02
C GLY A 239 -0.77 14.78 -4.61
N ASN A 240 -1.87 14.05 -4.50
CA ASN A 240 -2.57 13.85 -3.23
C ASN A 240 -2.51 12.39 -2.79
N ILE A 241 -2.39 12.16 -1.49
CA ILE A 241 -2.38 10.83 -0.87
C ILE A 241 -3.50 10.69 0.16
N HIS A 242 -3.81 9.47 0.52
CA HIS A 242 -4.79 9.13 1.55
C HIS A 242 -4.31 9.64 2.92
N THR A 243 -5.08 10.55 3.53
CA THR A 243 -4.76 11.20 4.81
C THR A 243 -4.50 10.18 5.93
N GLY A 244 -5.31 9.11 6.02
CA GLY A 244 -5.15 8.08 7.03
C GLY A 244 -3.82 7.34 6.94
N PHE A 245 -3.34 7.02 5.73
CA PHE A 245 -2.02 6.37 5.55
C PHE A 245 -0.89 7.33 5.89
N ARG A 246 -1.00 8.61 5.47
CA ARG A 246 0.00 9.62 5.80
C ARG A 246 0.12 9.83 7.31
N ARG A 247 -1.02 9.90 8.01
CA ARG A 247 -1.04 10.03 9.47
C ARG A 247 -0.31 8.87 10.16
N ILE A 248 -0.53 7.63 9.71
CA ILE A 248 0.17 6.47 10.28
C ILE A 248 1.67 6.53 9.94
N ALA A 249 2.04 6.87 8.69
CA ALA A 249 3.44 7.03 8.32
C ALA A 249 4.14 8.09 9.18
N ASN A 250 3.48 9.23 9.43
CA ASN A 250 3.99 10.29 10.28
C ASN A 250 4.10 9.90 11.77
N SER A 251 3.36 8.87 12.22
CA SER A 251 3.47 8.36 13.59
C SER A 251 4.69 7.47 13.83
N LEU A 252 5.43 7.10 12.79
CA LEU A 252 6.68 6.32 12.87
C LEU A 252 7.83 7.26 13.25
N THR A 253 8.00 7.51 14.54
CA THR A 253 8.95 8.52 15.05
C THR A 253 10.11 7.92 15.84
N GLU A 254 10.11 6.61 16.09
CA GLU A 254 11.10 5.94 16.95
C GLU A 254 11.71 4.70 16.25
N PRO A 255 12.76 4.90 15.44
CA PRO A 255 13.24 6.13 14.83
C PRO A 255 12.43 6.49 13.57
N LEU A 256 12.67 7.71 13.02
CA LEU A 256 12.16 8.05 11.69
C LEU A 256 12.79 7.15 10.62
N PRO A 257 12.02 6.57 9.69
CA PRO A 257 12.58 5.72 8.63
C PRO A 257 13.63 6.43 7.77
N THR A 258 13.46 7.74 7.52
CA THR A 258 14.43 8.58 6.77
C THR A 258 15.75 8.83 7.53
N GLU A 259 15.77 8.69 8.84
CA GLU A 259 16.98 8.75 9.65
C GLU A 259 17.62 7.37 9.77
N ALA A 260 16.80 6.34 10.02
CA ALA A 260 17.27 4.97 10.16
C ALA A 260 18.00 4.47 8.91
N ILE A 261 17.49 4.79 7.73
CA ILE A 261 18.06 4.35 6.45
C ILE A 261 19.48 4.89 6.21
N ARG A 262 19.88 5.98 6.85
CA ARG A 262 21.25 6.51 6.76
C ARG A 262 22.31 5.64 7.45
N GLN A 263 21.87 4.60 8.19
CA GLN A 263 22.75 3.66 8.89
C GLN A 263 23.16 2.47 8.01
N VAL A 264 22.59 2.33 6.81
CA VAL A 264 22.93 1.25 5.86
C VAL A 264 23.78 1.76 4.73
N ASP A 265 24.44 0.85 4.00
CA ASP A 265 25.27 1.19 2.86
C ASP A 265 24.40 1.67 1.68
N PRO A 266 24.50 2.95 1.25
CA PRO A 266 23.67 3.49 0.19
C PRO A 266 24.00 2.96 -1.20
N ASN A 267 25.09 2.18 -1.37
CA ASN A 267 25.50 1.62 -2.64
C ASN A 267 24.94 0.21 -2.89
N LYS A 268 24.28 -0.37 -1.88
CA LYS A 268 23.66 -1.70 -1.97
C LYS A 268 22.17 -1.59 -2.31
N PRO A 269 21.59 -2.59 -3.00
CA PRO A 269 20.14 -2.65 -3.18
C PRO A 269 19.39 -2.47 -1.86
N CYS A 270 18.40 -1.60 -1.88
CA CYS A 270 17.56 -1.32 -0.72
C CYS A 270 16.10 -1.65 -1.05
N TYR A 271 15.56 -2.64 -0.36
CA TYR A 271 14.19 -3.10 -0.55
C TYR A 271 13.27 -2.52 0.50
N ILE A 272 12.09 -2.06 0.07
CA ILE A 272 11.05 -1.57 0.97
C ILE A 272 9.79 -2.38 0.70
N SER A 273 9.18 -2.95 1.75
CA SER A 273 8.07 -3.86 1.57
C SER A 273 7.05 -3.81 2.71
N GLY A 274 5.88 -4.37 2.42
CA GLY A 274 4.80 -4.54 3.38
C GLY A 274 3.61 -5.21 2.74
N HIS A 275 2.68 -5.67 3.59
CA HIS A 275 1.42 -6.28 3.19
C HIS A 275 0.25 -5.44 3.68
N SER A 276 -0.79 -5.28 2.86
CA SER A 276 -2.02 -4.55 3.21
C SER A 276 -1.72 -3.08 3.59
N LEU A 277 -2.11 -2.62 4.78
CA LEU A 277 -1.71 -1.31 5.32
C LEU A 277 -0.18 -1.13 5.28
N GLY A 278 0.61 -2.17 5.59
CA GLY A 278 2.06 -2.11 5.51
C GLY A 278 2.58 -1.81 4.10
N ALA A 279 1.88 -2.24 3.06
CA ALA A 279 2.20 -1.91 1.67
C ALA A 279 1.94 -0.44 1.34
N ALA A 280 0.85 0.13 1.87
CA ALA A 280 0.59 1.57 1.76
C ALA A 280 1.65 2.40 2.49
N LEU A 281 2.05 1.97 3.71
CA LEU A 281 3.15 2.61 4.45
C LEU A 281 4.47 2.50 3.70
N ALA A 282 4.81 1.31 3.18
CA ALA A 282 6.00 1.08 2.37
C ALA A 282 6.05 2.02 1.15
N THR A 283 4.92 2.23 0.49
CA THR A 283 4.80 3.16 -0.65
C THR A 283 5.12 4.61 -0.23
N ILE A 284 4.52 5.10 0.86
CA ILE A 284 4.74 6.48 1.32
C ILE A 284 6.17 6.66 1.82
N VAL A 285 6.64 5.74 2.66
CA VAL A 285 7.99 5.81 3.25
C VAL A 285 9.08 5.67 2.19
N ALA A 286 8.88 4.85 1.15
CA ALA A 286 9.83 4.75 0.04
C ALA A 286 10.02 6.10 -0.66
N LEU A 287 8.93 6.85 -0.87
CA LEU A 287 9.01 8.19 -1.46
C LEU A 287 9.64 9.20 -0.49
N ASP A 288 9.28 9.16 0.80
CA ASP A 288 9.90 10.00 1.84
C ASP A 288 11.43 9.78 1.89
N ILE A 289 11.88 8.51 1.83
CA ILE A 289 13.30 8.16 1.81
C ILE A 289 13.98 8.66 0.52
N ALA A 290 13.37 8.41 -0.65
CA ALA A 290 13.94 8.81 -1.93
C ALA A 290 14.19 10.32 -2.02
N LEU A 291 13.30 11.12 -1.41
CA LEU A 291 13.39 12.57 -1.39
C LEU A 291 14.33 13.10 -0.31
N ALA A 292 14.40 12.44 0.86
CA ALA A 292 15.20 12.88 1.99
C ALA A 292 16.65 12.37 1.96
N VAL A 293 16.91 11.26 1.24
CA VAL A 293 18.19 10.55 1.18
C VAL A 293 18.51 10.23 -0.29
N PRO A 294 18.80 11.23 -1.13
CA PRO A 294 18.98 11.06 -2.58
C PRO A 294 20.05 10.04 -2.98
N GLU A 295 21.05 9.84 -2.13
CA GLU A 295 22.16 8.90 -2.35
C GLU A 295 21.68 7.43 -2.41
N ILE A 296 20.60 7.06 -1.71
CA ILE A 296 20.06 5.70 -1.72
C ILE A 296 18.97 5.52 -2.80
N GLN A 297 18.40 6.62 -3.31
CA GLN A 297 17.26 6.59 -4.23
C GLN A 297 17.49 5.65 -5.44
N PRO A 298 18.67 5.60 -6.11
CA PRO A 298 18.90 4.70 -7.23
C PRO A 298 18.83 3.21 -6.87
N GLN A 299 19.02 2.86 -5.61
CA GLN A 299 19.03 1.49 -5.09
C GLN A 299 17.67 1.03 -4.56
N LEU A 300 16.70 1.96 -4.43
CA LEU A 300 15.40 1.65 -3.85
C LEU A 300 14.57 0.79 -4.79
N GLN A 301 13.98 -0.27 -4.23
CA GLN A 301 13.05 -1.17 -4.87
C GLN A 301 11.85 -1.43 -3.93
N ALA A 302 10.65 -1.06 -4.34
CA ALA A 302 9.45 -1.22 -3.54
C ALA A 302 8.63 -2.45 -3.95
N TYR A 303 8.25 -3.29 -2.98
CA TYR A 303 7.43 -4.49 -3.18
C TYR A 303 6.20 -4.42 -2.28
N ALA A 304 5.04 -4.11 -2.86
CA ALA A 304 3.79 -3.86 -2.16
C ALA A 304 2.82 -5.04 -2.35
N TYR A 305 2.58 -5.84 -1.29
CA TYR A 305 1.66 -6.97 -1.32
C TYR A 305 0.27 -6.55 -0.87
N ALA A 306 -0.76 -6.90 -1.63
CA ALA A 306 -2.15 -6.56 -1.30
C ALA A 306 -2.36 -5.06 -1.02
N SER A 307 -1.62 -4.19 -1.70
CA SER A 307 -1.65 -2.76 -1.41
C SER A 307 -3.00 -2.14 -1.76
N PRO A 308 -3.64 -1.39 -0.85
CA PRO A 308 -4.71 -0.49 -1.24
C PRO A 308 -4.15 0.64 -2.14
N ARG A 309 -5.05 1.40 -2.76
CA ARG A 309 -4.69 2.60 -3.52
C ARG A 309 -4.25 3.71 -2.57
N VAL A 310 -3.07 4.26 -2.79
CA VAL A 310 -2.45 5.21 -1.86
C VAL A 310 -2.74 6.66 -2.21
N GLY A 311 -2.81 7.01 -3.49
CA GLY A 311 -2.97 8.39 -3.91
C GLY A 311 -3.68 8.57 -5.24
N ASN A 312 -3.76 9.81 -5.67
CA ASN A 312 -4.40 10.20 -6.93
C ASN A 312 -3.48 9.96 -8.15
N PRO A 313 -3.96 10.16 -9.39
CA PRO A 313 -3.16 9.97 -10.60
C PRO A 313 -1.90 10.84 -10.65
N GLU A 314 -1.94 12.04 -10.11
CA GLU A 314 -0.77 12.91 -10.05
C GLU A 314 0.30 12.34 -9.13
N PHE A 315 -0.08 11.89 -7.93
CA PHE A 315 0.82 11.20 -7.02
C PHE A 315 1.43 9.96 -7.66
N ALA A 316 0.63 9.13 -8.33
CA ALA A 316 1.12 7.93 -8.97
C ALA A 316 2.14 8.21 -10.08
N ARG A 317 1.97 9.29 -10.86
CA ARG A 317 2.98 9.74 -11.84
C ARG A 317 4.27 10.18 -11.20
N SER A 318 4.18 11.08 -10.22
CA SER A 318 5.35 11.59 -9.49
C SER A 318 6.11 10.45 -8.83
N TYR A 319 5.37 9.53 -8.19
CA TYR A 319 5.94 8.33 -7.59
C TYR A 319 6.71 7.47 -8.60
N ALA A 320 6.10 7.17 -9.75
CA ALA A 320 6.73 6.33 -10.76
C ALA A 320 7.98 6.95 -11.42
N GLN A 321 8.03 8.28 -11.49
CA GLN A 321 9.22 9.01 -11.97
C GLN A 321 10.37 8.95 -10.97
N ILE A 322 10.07 9.03 -9.68
CA ILE A 322 11.07 9.03 -8.60
C ILE A 322 11.50 7.60 -8.25
N LEU A 323 10.54 6.67 -8.22
CA LEU A 323 10.72 5.28 -7.81
C LEU A 323 10.22 4.30 -8.87
N PRO A 324 10.89 4.23 -10.04
CA PRO A 324 10.48 3.35 -11.15
C PRO A 324 10.52 1.87 -10.78
N ASN A 325 11.43 1.46 -9.87
CA ASN A 325 11.59 0.06 -9.46
C ASN A 325 10.58 -0.31 -8.36
N SER A 326 9.30 -0.22 -8.69
CA SER A 326 8.20 -0.49 -7.76
C SER A 326 7.25 -1.54 -8.32
N TYR A 327 6.94 -2.53 -7.50
CA TYR A 327 6.12 -3.68 -7.86
C TYR A 327 4.98 -3.84 -6.87
N ARG A 328 3.76 -4.07 -7.37
CA ARG A 328 2.62 -4.45 -6.57
C ARG A 328 2.20 -5.88 -6.87
N ILE A 329 2.15 -6.70 -5.85
CA ILE A 329 1.78 -8.10 -5.94
C ILE A 329 0.32 -8.22 -5.48
N THR A 330 -0.55 -8.68 -6.40
CA THR A 330 -2.01 -8.61 -6.24
C THR A 330 -2.66 -9.97 -6.45
N ASN A 331 -3.46 -10.41 -5.49
CA ASN A 331 -4.41 -11.49 -5.69
C ASN A 331 -5.69 -10.93 -6.31
N LEU A 332 -6.08 -11.41 -7.49
CA LEU A 332 -7.27 -10.91 -8.19
C LEU A 332 -8.59 -11.20 -7.46
N ALA A 333 -8.59 -12.14 -6.50
CA ALA A 333 -9.73 -12.40 -5.63
C ALA A 333 -9.75 -11.56 -4.35
N ASP A 334 -8.71 -10.75 -4.11
CA ASP A 334 -8.60 -9.86 -2.95
C ASP A 334 -9.22 -8.48 -3.26
N PRO A 335 -10.23 -8.03 -2.52
CA PRO A 335 -10.84 -6.73 -2.75
C PRO A 335 -10.00 -5.55 -2.25
N ILE A 336 -9.03 -5.74 -1.33
CA ILE A 336 -8.26 -4.64 -0.74
C ILE A 336 -7.50 -3.83 -1.79
N PRO A 337 -6.82 -4.43 -2.80
CA PRO A 337 -6.19 -3.66 -3.86
C PRO A 337 -7.15 -2.80 -4.69
N THR A 338 -8.45 -3.03 -4.58
CA THR A 338 -9.46 -2.18 -5.26
C THR A 338 -9.94 -1.01 -4.42
N MET A 339 -9.47 -0.91 -3.16
CA MET A 339 -9.89 0.13 -2.21
C MET A 339 -8.83 1.22 -2.04
N PRO A 340 -9.21 2.48 -1.75
CA PRO A 340 -10.56 3.03 -1.89
C PRO A 340 -11.08 2.93 -3.34
N PRO A 341 -12.42 2.91 -3.57
CA PRO A 341 -12.97 2.96 -4.90
C PRO A 341 -12.49 4.19 -5.68
N THR A 342 -12.26 4.05 -6.99
CA THR A 342 -11.69 5.11 -7.84
C THR A 342 -12.49 6.41 -7.90
N LYS A 343 -13.79 6.38 -7.59
CA LYS A 343 -14.71 7.52 -7.83
C LYS A 343 -15.68 7.85 -6.69
N LEU A 344 -15.33 7.63 -5.42
CA LEU A 344 -16.29 7.89 -4.35
C LEU A 344 -16.38 9.37 -3.92
N ARG A 345 -15.28 10.00 -3.56
CA ARG A 345 -15.15 11.42 -3.18
C ARG A 345 -13.86 12.04 -3.74
N ALA A 346 -12.87 11.20 -4.00
CA ALA A 346 -11.60 11.53 -4.58
C ALA A 346 -11.14 10.37 -5.45
N GLU A 347 -10.29 10.67 -6.42
CA GLU A 347 -9.75 9.66 -7.32
C GLU A 347 -8.54 9.00 -6.71
N PHE A 348 -8.57 7.67 -6.61
CA PHE A 348 -7.44 6.87 -6.14
C PHE A 348 -7.00 5.87 -7.20
N VAL A 349 -5.71 5.77 -7.41
CA VAL A 349 -5.10 4.83 -8.35
C VAL A 349 -3.95 4.05 -7.71
N GLN A 350 -3.53 2.99 -8.36
CA GLN A 350 -2.41 2.17 -7.91
C GLN A 350 -1.08 2.74 -8.38
N VAL A 351 0.00 2.41 -7.65
CA VAL A 351 1.38 2.67 -8.03
C VAL A 351 2.15 1.36 -8.25
N GLY A 352 3.21 1.42 -9.02
CA GLY A 352 4.08 0.27 -9.30
C GLY A 352 3.56 -0.68 -10.38
N GLU A 353 4.49 -1.48 -10.95
CA GLU A 353 4.17 -2.51 -11.94
C GLU A 353 3.41 -3.67 -11.29
N GLU A 354 2.28 -4.06 -11.89
CA GLU A 354 1.46 -5.14 -11.35
C GLU A 354 2.01 -6.51 -11.66
N TRP A 355 2.08 -7.31 -10.63
CA TRP A 355 2.32 -8.73 -10.69
C TRP A 355 1.15 -9.46 -10.03
N ALA A 356 0.22 -9.97 -10.87
CA ALA A 356 -1.05 -10.52 -10.41
C ALA A 356 -1.06 -12.04 -10.43
N PHE A 357 -1.74 -12.62 -9.44
CA PHE A 357 -2.09 -14.03 -9.39
C PHE A 357 -3.57 -14.19 -9.00
N LEU A 358 -4.12 -15.39 -9.16
CA LEU A 358 -5.48 -15.71 -8.73
C LEU A 358 -5.44 -16.91 -7.78
N THR A 359 -5.80 -16.67 -6.53
CA THR A 359 -6.08 -17.70 -5.54
C THR A 359 -7.37 -17.35 -4.85
N GLN A 360 -8.34 -18.25 -4.87
CA GLN A 360 -9.62 -18.07 -4.21
C GLN A 360 -9.76 -19.08 -3.07
N GLY A 361 -9.86 -18.56 -1.83
CA GLY A 361 -9.93 -19.35 -0.59
C GLY A 361 -11.24 -19.16 0.17
N GLY A 362 -12.38 -18.96 -0.51
CA GLY A 362 -13.68 -18.68 0.11
C GLY A 362 -13.99 -17.20 0.21
N ASP A 363 -14.32 -16.68 1.40
CA ASP A 363 -14.69 -15.29 1.65
C ASP A 363 -13.52 -14.30 1.48
N ILE A 364 -13.82 -13.00 1.62
CA ILE A 364 -12.89 -11.88 1.43
C ILE A 364 -11.59 -12.06 2.22
N LEU A 365 -11.71 -12.39 3.51
CA LEU A 365 -10.58 -12.40 4.43
C LEU A 365 -9.49 -13.43 4.06
N PRO A 366 -9.80 -14.70 3.73
CA PRO A 366 -8.81 -15.68 3.30
C PRO A 366 -8.04 -15.29 2.03
N ASN A 367 -8.63 -14.48 1.16
CA ASN A 367 -7.96 -14.01 -0.07
C ASN A 367 -6.95 -12.89 0.19
N HIS A 368 -7.10 -12.19 1.32
CA HIS A 368 -6.28 -11.04 1.69
C HIS A 368 -5.12 -11.36 2.64
N ILE A 369 -5.17 -12.46 3.39
CA ILE A 369 -4.14 -12.73 4.41
C ILE A 369 -2.74 -12.92 3.81
N VAL A 370 -1.72 -12.49 4.56
CA VAL A 370 -0.30 -12.57 4.14
C VAL A 370 0.12 -13.97 3.75
N ASP A 371 -0.42 -15.02 4.39
CA ASP A 371 -0.09 -16.42 4.08
C ASP A 371 -0.62 -16.88 2.72
N THR A 372 -1.72 -16.30 2.23
CA THR A 372 -2.21 -16.57 0.87
C THR A 372 -1.25 -16.00 -0.17
N TYR A 373 -0.78 -14.77 0.03
CA TYR A 373 0.25 -14.16 -0.80
C TYR A 373 1.57 -14.93 -0.73
N ARG A 374 2.01 -15.33 0.47
CA ARG A 374 3.22 -16.12 0.66
C ARG A 374 3.16 -17.45 -0.08
N ARG A 375 2.05 -18.18 0.02
CA ARG A 375 1.85 -19.44 -0.72
C ARG A 375 1.91 -19.23 -2.23
N ALA A 376 1.25 -18.20 -2.75
CA ALA A 376 1.23 -17.91 -4.17
C ALA A 376 2.62 -17.56 -4.71
N VAL A 377 3.34 -16.65 -4.04
CA VAL A 377 4.71 -16.26 -4.43
C VAL A 377 5.66 -17.45 -4.38
N ASN A 378 5.52 -18.35 -3.39
CA ASN A 378 6.36 -19.55 -3.27
C ASN A 378 6.00 -20.62 -4.32
N ALA A 379 4.72 -20.82 -4.62
CA ALA A 379 4.25 -21.88 -5.53
C ALA A 379 4.73 -21.70 -6.98
N GLU A 380 5.03 -20.48 -7.39
CA GLU A 380 5.53 -20.23 -8.75
C GLU A 380 6.94 -20.79 -9.05
N ALA A 381 7.70 -21.16 -8.02
CA ALA A 381 9.05 -21.72 -8.20
C ALA A 381 9.06 -23.10 -8.91
N GLU A 382 7.95 -23.83 -8.83
CA GLU A 382 7.93 -25.23 -9.24
C GLU A 382 7.52 -25.49 -10.69
N SER A 383 7.16 -24.48 -11.46
CA SER A 383 6.79 -24.68 -12.87
C SER A 383 7.45 -23.70 -13.83
N ASN A 384 8.34 -24.20 -14.65
CA ASN A 384 8.87 -23.53 -15.84
C ASN A 384 7.87 -23.47 -17.03
N GLN A 385 6.58 -23.66 -16.78
CA GLN A 385 5.54 -23.57 -17.82
C GLN A 385 4.58 -22.43 -17.50
N PRO A 386 4.06 -21.72 -18.53
CA PRO A 386 2.96 -20.80 -18.34
C PRO A 386 1.79 -21.58 -17.73
N ARG A 387 1.52 -21.37 -16.45
CA ARG A 387 0.36 -21.98 -15.81
C ARG A 387 -0.88 -21.24 -16.30
N ASN A 388 -1.75 -21.97 -16.96
CA ASN A 388 -3.18 -21.74 -16.75
C ASN A 388 -3.39 -21.88 -15.26
N PHE A 389 -3.65 -20.79 -14.55
CA PHE A 389 -3.87 -20.78 -13.10
C PHE A 389 -4.93 -21.84 -12.78
N PRO A 390 -4.65 -22.81 -11.92
CA PRO A 390 -5.71 -23.65 -11.44
C PRO A 390 -6.69 -22.74 -10.72
N VAL A 391 -7.88 -22.60 -11.24
CA VAL A 391 -9.04 -22.22 -10.43
C VAL A 391 -9.16 -23.35 -9.42
N THR A 392 -8.45 -23.24 -8.30
CA THR A 392 -8.54 -24.24 -7.22
C THR A 392 -9.93 -24.09 -6.64
N GLY A 393 -10.69 -25.09 -6.96
CA GLY A 393 -12.06 -25.46 -6.74
C GLY A 393 -12.86 -24.69 -5.71
N ILE A 394 -14.03 -24.34 -6.14
CA ILE A 394 -15.23 -24.32 -5.32
C ILE A 394 -15.33 -25.71 -4.67
N ALA A 395 -15.08 -25.82 -3.40
CA ALA A 395 -15.54 -26.89 -2.54
C ALA A 395 -16.31 -26.26 -1.39
#